data_b629e2ea4f781d633fa319a5d0e49900
#
_entry.id   b629e2ea4f781d633fa319a5d0e49900
#
_cell.length_a   1.000
_cell.length_b   1.000
_cell.length_c   1.000
_cell.angle_alpha   90.00
_cell.angle_beta   90.00
_cell.angle_gamma   90.00
#
_symmetry.space_group_name_H-M   'P 1'
#
loop_
_entity.id
_entity.type
_entity.pdbx_description
1 polymer ?
#
loop_
_entity_poly.entity_id
_entity_poly.type
_entity_poly.pdbx_seq_one_letter_code
_entity_poly.pdbx_strand_id
1 'polypeptide(L)'
;MRAIGDDNFRWPKLLARRTELQEPKLLWRGRAMGGSSTINGQIAIRAVPDDLNRWEAAGCQGWGWDAMLPWFNKLETDKNFPDAAYHGDRGPIPVYRAPIPDWGNVDRALRGSALALGYGWCDDHNAPEGTGVSPYAINSVAGRRVSTNDGYLEPERGRENLRIVGDALVEGIEFEGNRLHARGVRVRVGGKSYAPTAKHEVILCAGAIHSPAILQRSGIGPAALLEGLGIPVLADLPVGENLLDHPIMDALLHLREHGQVNTLMHRHTNCCLRYSSGLEGSGENDMIMIAGNLARDVNQTASTARGRIAVLAV
;
A
#
# COMPACT_ATOMS: atom_id res chain seq x y z
N MET A 1 13.26 6.21 6.22
CA MET A 1 12.65 6.05 7.56
C MET A 1 12.28 7.35 8.28
N ARG A 2 12.84 8.51 7.94
CA ARG A 2 12.52 9.78 8.63
C ARG A 2 11.04 10.17 8.48
N ALA A 3 10.46 10.03 7.30
CA ALA A 3 9.05 10.43 7.05
C ALA A 3 8.00 9.58 7.80
N ILE A 4 8.28 8.32 8.11
CA ILE A 4 7.34 7.44 8.85
C ILE A 4 7.09 7.94 10.28
N GLY A 5 8.07 8.59 10.90
CA GLY A 5 7.97 9.12 12.26
C GLY A 5 7.56 10.58 12.35
N ASP A 6 7.39 11.26 11.22
CA ASP A 6 7.12 12.71 11.16
C ASP A 6 5.61 12.94 10.93
N ASP A 7 4.99 13.61 11.90
CA ASP A 7 3.56 13.94 11.88
C ASP A 7 3.16 14.84 10.71
N ASN A 8 4.09 15.56 10.11
CA ASN A 8 3.82 16.41 8.95
C ASN A 8 3.47 15.59 7.69
N PHE A 9 3.93 14.34 7.60
CA PHE A 9 3.69 13.46 6.45
C PHE A 9 2.55 12.48 6.63
N ARG A 10 1.78 12.58 7.70
CA ARG A 10 0.64 11.70 7.97
C ARG A 10 -0.61 12.48 8.35
N TRP A 11 -1.76 11.88 8.13
CA TRP A 11 -3.02 12.44 8.60
C TRP A 11 -3.08 12.41 10.11
N PRO A 12 -3.21 13.56 10.78
CA PRO A 12 -3.32 13.60 12.23
C PRO A 12 -4.70 13.09 12.66
N LYS A 13 -4.77 12.49 13.84
CA LYS A 13 -6.03 12.07 14.48
C LYS A 13 -6.87 11.07 13.68
N LEU A 14 -6.30 10.41 12.67
CA LEU A 14 -6.98 9.32 11.98
C LEU A 14 -6.89 8.08 12.86
N LEU A 15 -7.96 7.80 13.61
CA LEU A 15 -8.05 6.68 14.54
C LEU A 15 -8.94 5.59 13.96
N ALA A 16 -8.56 4.34 14.13
CA ALA A 16 -9.36 3.18 13.75
C ALA A 16 -9.34 2.12 14.84
N ARG A 17 -10.48 1.46 15.01
CA ARG A 17 -10.57 0.16 15.70
C ARG A 17 -10.43 -0.93 14.65
N ARG A 18 -9.56 -1.89 14.90
CA ARG A 18 -9.39 -3.05 14.01
C ARG A 18 -10.30 -4.21 14.43
N THR A 19 -10.71 -4.22 15.67
CA THR A 19 -11.69 -5.15 16.22
C THR A 19 -12.57 -4.39 17.24
N GLU A 20 -13.72 -4.94 17.57
CA GLU A 20 -14.62 -4.35 18.57
C GLU A 20 -13.98 -4.25 19.98
N LEU A 21 -13.04 -5.14 20.28
CA LEU A 21 -12.36 -5.23 21.58
C LEU A 21 -11.14 -4.31 21.71
N GLN A 22 -10.65 -3.74 20.61
CA GLN A 22 -9.45 -2.91 20.64
C GLN A 22 -9.80 -1.43 20.80
N GLU A 23 -9.01 -0.74 21.62
CA GLU A 23 -9.05 0.73 21.64
C GLU A 23 -8.62 1.31 20.30
N PRO A 24 -9.21 2.45 19.89
CA PRO A 24 -8.83 3.13 18.66
C PRO A 24 -7.33 3.46 18.65
N LYS A 25 -6.65 3.06 17.58
CA LYS A 25 -5.23 3.37 17.38
C LYS A 25 -5.05 4.22 16.13
N LEU A 26 -3.95 4.99 16.09
CA LEU A 26 -3.61 5.79 14.94
C LEU A 26 -3.43 4.90 13.70
N LEU A 27 -4.23 5.17 12.68
CA LEU A 27 -4.13 4.54 11.37
C LEU A 27 -3.24 5.38 10.48
N TRP A 28 -2.07 4.88 10.16
CA TRP A 28 -1.09 5.62 9.38
C TRP A 28 -1.46 5.66 7.91
N ARG A 29 -1.73 6.87 7.41
CA ARG A 29 -1.92 7.15 5.98
C ARG A 29 -1.12 8.39 5.62
N GLY A 30 -0.48 8.37 4.45
CA GLY A 30 0.37 9.46 3.99
C GLY A 30 -0.42 10.72 3.66
N ARG A 31 0.08 11.86 4.12
CA ARG A 31 -0.38 13.20 3.77
C ARG A 31 0.76 13.94 3.10
N ALA A 32 1.03 13.60 1.85
CA ALA A 32 2.08 14.19 1.03
C ALA A 32 1.80 13.92 -0.44
N MET A 33 2.50 14.60 -1.34
CA MET A 33 2.55 14.19 -2.76
C MET A 33 3.07 12.75 -2.83
N GLY A 34 2.43 11.93 -3.66
CA GLY A 34 2.65 10.47 -3.68
C GLY A 34 1.88 9.69 -2.62
N GLY A 35 1.10 10.35 -1.75
CA GLY A 35 0.25 9.69 -0.76
C GLY A 35 1.03 8.74 0.15
N SER A 36 0.45 7.56 0.44
CA SER A 36 1.09 6.56 1.31
C SER A 36 2.35 5.94 0.72
N SER A 37 2.59 6.01 -0.60
CA SER A 37 3.84 5.54 -1.20
C SER A 37 5.08 6.34 -0.72
N THR A 38 4.87 7.55 -0.21
CA THR A 38 5.93 8.40 0.38
C THR A 38 6.37 7.90 1.75
N ILE A 39 5.51 7.23 2.52
CA ILE A 39 5.79 6.82 3.90
C ILE A 39 5.72 5.32 4.17
N ASN A 40 5.22 4.50 3.24
CA ASN A 40 5.06 3.04 3.40
C ASN A 40 6.40 2.29 3.50
N GLY A 41 6.34 0.95 3.66
CA GLY A 41 7.52 0.07 3.72
C GLY A 41 8.25 -0.13 2.40
N GLN A 42 7.83 0.49 1.30
CA GLN A 42 8.40 0.33 -0.05
C GLN A 42 8.19 -1.07 -0.66
N ILE A 43 7.36 -1.89 -0.07
CA ILE A 43 7.14 -3.24 -0.58
C ILE A 43 6.39 -3.16 -1.92
N ALA A 44 6.95 -3.82 -2.94
CA ALA A 44 6.40 -3.91 -4.29
C ALA A 44 5.92 -5.34 -4.54
N ILE A 45 4.82 -5.72 -3.89
CA ILE A 45 4.20 -7.02 -4.04
C ILE A 45 3.04 -6.94 -5.03
N ARG A 46 2.87 -7.97 -5.85
CA ARG A 46 1.71 -8.17 -6.73
C ARG A 46 0.72 -9.16 -6.13
N ALA A 47 -0.54 -8.98 -6.47
CA ALA A 47 -1.56 -10.00 -6.33
C ALA A 47 -1.17 -11.25 -7.14
N VAL A 48 -1.54 -12.42 -6.67
CA VAL A 48 -1.40 -13.66 -7.46
C VAL A 48 -2.49 -13.71 -8.55
N PRO A 49 -2.29 -14.49 -9.62
CA PRO A 49 -3.31 -14.65 -10.66
C PRO A 49 -4.69 -15.03 -10.11
N ASP A 50 -4.74 -15.90 -9.12
CA ASP A 50 -5.98 -16.37 -8.49
C ASP A 50 -6.78 -15.22 -7.85
N ASP A 51 -6.14 -14.27 -7.17
CA ASP A 51 -6.81 -13.13 -6.55
C ASP A 51 -7.57 -12.29 -7.58
N LEU A 52 -6.92 -11.97 -8.70
CA LEU A 52 -7.52 -11.16 -9.75
C LEU A 52 -8.61 -11.93 -10.50
N ASN A 53 -8.39 -13.22 -10.76
CA ASN A 53 -9.39 -14.06 -11.41
C ASN A 53 -10.64 -14.23 -10.53
N ARG A 54 -10.49 -14.29 -9.21
CA ARG A 54 -11.62 -14.26 -8.27
C ARG A 54 -12.38 -12.93 -8.32
N TRP A 55 -11.69 -11.81 -8.47
CA TRP A 55 -12.36 -10.51 -8.66
C TRP A 55 -13.20 -10.50 -9.94
N GLU A 56 -12.64 -11.00 -11.04
CA GLU A 56 -13.37 -11.10 -12.31
C GLU A 56 -14.59 -12.03 -12.19
N ALA A 57 -14.43 -13.18 -11.56
CA ALA A 57 -15.51 -14.12 -11.30
C ALA A 57 -16.59 -13.53 -10.37
N ALA A 58 -16.22 -12.64 -9.46
CA ALA A 58 -17.16 -11.92 -8.59
C ALA A 58 -17.86 -10.73 -9.30
N GLY A 59 -17.62 -10.53 -10.60
CA GLY A 59 -18.30 -9.52 -11.42
C GLY A 59 -17.46 -8.29 -11.76
N CYS A 60 -16.19 -8.20 -11.34
CA CYS A 60 -15.29 -7.13 -11.73
C CYS A 60 -14.71 -7.39 -13.12
N GLN A 61 -15.52 -7.22 -14.16
CA GLN A 61 -15.14 -7.50 -15.54
C GLN A 61 -13.90 -6.70 -15.98
N GLY A 62 -12.92 -7.40 -16.57
CA GLY A 62 -11.66 -6.79 -17.01
C GLY A 62 -10.61 -6.63 -15.90
N TRP A 63 -10.84 -7.21 -14.71
CA TRP A 63 -9.89 -7.23 -13.60
C TRP A 63 -9.20 -8.58 -13.42
N GLY A 64 -9.41 -9.54 -14.32
CA GLY A 64 -8.68 -10.81 -14.32
C GLY A 64 -7.19 -10.62 -14.62
N TRP A 65 -6.40 -11.62 -14.30
CA TRP A 65 -4.94 -11.57 -14.43
C TRP A 65 -4.46 -11.11 -15.81
N ASP A 66 -4.97 -11.71 -16.87
CA ASP A 66 -4.53 -11.43 -18.25
C ASP A 66 -4.83 -9.96 -18.65
N ALA A 67 -5.95 -9.42 -18.17
CA ALA A 67 -6.32 -8.04 -18.41
C ALA A 67 -5.47 -7.05 -17.59
N MET A 68 -5.05 -7.44 -16.39
CA MET A 68 -4.31 -6.57 -15.47
C MET A 68 -2.80 -6.62 -15.66
N LEU A 69 -2.24 -7.73 -16.14
CA LEU A 69 -0.80 -7.91 -16.33
C LEU A 69 -0.15 -6.80 -17.18
N PRO A 70 -0.70 -6.34 -18.31
CA PRO A 70 -0.14 -5.24 -19.08
C PRO A 70 -0.02 -3.93 -18.27
N TRP A 71 -0.94 -3.69 -17.32
CA TRP A 71 -0.92 -2.51 -16.47
C TRP A 71 0.13 -2.60 -15.37
N PHE A 72 0.34 -3.79 -14.79
CA PHE A 72 1.47 -4.03 -13.88
C PHE A 72 2.81 -3.81 -14.60
N ASN A 73 2.94 -4.34 -15.80
CA ASN A 73 4.15 -4.14 -16.61
C ASN A 73 4.37 -2.66 -16.97
N LYS A 74 3.31 -1.94 -17.30
CA LYS A 74 3.37 -0.49 -17.58
C LYS A 74 3.75 0.33 -16.35
N LEU A 75 3.40 -0.12 -15.15
CA LEU A 75 3.69 0.56 -13.88
C LEU A 75 5.17 0.55 -13.55
N GLU A 76 5.91 -0.52 -13.85
CA GLU A 76 7.22 -0.78 -13.27
C GLU A 76 8.36 -0.88 -14.27
N THR A 77 9.56 -0.69 -13.74
CA THR A 77 10.82 -1.15 -14.33
C THR A 77 11.47 -2.13 -13.36
N ASP A 78 11.33 -3.42 -13.60
CA ASP A 78 12.00 -4.43 -12.77
C ASP A 78 13.49 -4.46 -13.09
N LYS A 79 14.33 -4.30 -12.06
CA LYS A 79 15.79 -4.22 -12.19
C LYS A 79 16.47 -5.58 -12.15
N ASN A 80 15.77 -6.62 -11.71
CA ASN A 80 16.32 -7.96 -11.56
C ASN A 80 15.84 -8.91 -12.68
N PHE A 81 14.61 -8.70 -13.18
CA PHE A 81 13.98 -9.56 -14.18
C PHE A 81 13.39 -8.76 -15.36
N PRO A 82 14.19 -7.89 -16.03
CA PRO A 82 13.68 -7.02 -17.09
C PRO A 82 13.17 -7.78 -18.33
N ASP A 83 13.64 -9.01 -18.53
CA ASP A 83 13.29 -9.84 -19.70
C ASP A 83 12.13 -10.81 -19.41
N ALA A 84 11.61 -10.86 -18.17
CA ALA A 84 10.50 -11.72 -17.83
C ALA A 84 9.18 -11.14 -18.37
N ALA A 85 8.38 -11.94 -19.09
CA ALA A 85 7.16 -11.48 -19.74
C ALA A 85 6.11 -10.93 -18.75
N TYR A 86 6.19 -11.33 -17.49
CA TYR A 86 5.34 -10.84 -16.40
C TYR A 86 5.90 -9.60 -15.70
N HIS A 87 7.02 -9.03 -16.15
CA HIS A 87 7.59 -7.79 -15.63
C HIS A 87 7.67 -6.70 -16.69
N GLY A 88 7.68 -5.44 -16.22
CA GLY A 88 7.92 -4.28 -17.06
C GLY A 88 9.38 -3.82 -17.02
N ASP A 89 9.83 -3.22 -18.12
CA ASP A 89 11.19 -2.71 -18.30
C ASP A 89 11.27 -1.18 -18.46
N ARG A 90 10.11 -0.49 -18.55
CA ARG A 90 10.02 0.94 -18.91
C ARG A 90 9.07 1.76 -18.04
N GLY A 91 8.46 1.15 -17.06
CA GLY A 91 7.53 1.87 -16.17
C GLY A 91 8.26 2.82 -15.20
N PRO A 92 7.54 3.80 -14.65
CA PRO A 92 8.14 4.86 -13.83
C PRO A 92 8.56 4.40 -12.43
N ILE A 93 8.08 3.26 -11.96
CA ILE A 93 8.39 2.75 -10.63
C ILE A 93 9.45 1.64 -10.72
N PRO A 94 10.68 1.89 -10.25
CA PRO A 94 11.70 0.85 -10.21
C PRO A 94 11.37 -0.20 -9.16
N VAL A 95 11.48 -1.46 -9.52
CA VAL A 95 11.38 -2.61 -8.61
C VAL A 95 12.75 -3.27 -8.50
N TYR A 96 13.21 -3.44 -7.27
CA TYR A 96 14.56 -3.93 -6.96
C TYR A 96 14.54 -4.93 -5.82
N ARG A 97 15.36 -5.96 -5.93
CA ARG A 97 15.61 -6.96 -4.89
C ARG A 97 17.07 -6.90 -4.48
N ALA A 98 17.31 -6.70 -3.17
CA ALA A 98 18.68 -6.66 -2.66
C ALA A 98 19.36 -8.03 -2.79
N PRO A 99 20.62 -8.09 -3.22
CA PRO A 99 21.37 -9.34 -3.24
C PRO A 99 21.60 -9.88 -1.82
N ILE A 100 21.67 -11.20 -1.67
CA ILE A 100 21.80 -11.86 -0.36
C ILE A 100 22.98 -11.34 0.49
N PRO A 101 24.14 -10.98 -0.06
CA PRO A 101 25.22 -10.38 0.73
C PRO A 101 24.83 -9.10 1.49
N ASP A 102 23.86 -8.35 0.97
CA ASP A 102 23.39 -7.10 1.59
C ASP A 102 22.25 -7.31 2.61
N TRP A 103 21.82 -8.56 2.81
CA TRP A 103 20.76 -8.89 3.74
C TRP A 103 21.21 -8.77 5.20
N GLY A 104 20.29 -8.37 6.06
CA GLY A 104 20.50 -8.43 7.51
C GLY A 104 20.41 -9.87 8.03
N ASN A 105 20.82 -10.04 9.28
CA ASN A 105 20.90 -11.36 9.88
C ASN A 105 19.54 -11.98 10.16
N VAL A 106 18.50 -11.18 10.40
CA VAL A 106 17.11 -11.69 10.54
C VAL A 106 16.60 -12.21 9.22
N ASP A 107 16.87 -11.53 8.09
CA ASP A 107 16.55 -12.01 6.74
C ASP A 107 17.23 -13.38 6.46
N ARG A 108 18.52 -13.49 6.77
CA ARG A 108 19.29 -14.72 6.56
C ARG A 108 18.79 -15.86 7.44
N ALA A 109 18.39 -15.55 8.69
CA ALA A 109 17.82 -16.52 9.61
C ALA A 109 16.45 -17.01 9.11
N LEU A 110 15.57 -16.13 8.66
CA LEU A 110 14.30 -16.52 8.05
C LEU A 110 14.53 -17.44 6.85
N ARG A 111 15.42 -17.04 5.94
CA ARG A 111 15.76 -17.88 4.77
C ARG A 111 16.26 -19.25 5.17
N GLY A 112 17.23 -19.32 6.09
CA GLY A 112 17.82 -20.59 6.53
C GLY A 112 16.81 -21.50 7.20
N SER A 113 15.96 -20.95 8.08
CA SER A 113 14.92 -21.70 8.76
C SER A 113 13.84 -22.20 7.81
N ALA A 114 13.39 -21.37 6.86
CA ALA A 114 12.39 -21.75 5.89
C ALA A 114 12.88 -22.91 5.00
N LEU A 115 14.11 -22.82 4.48
CA LEU A 115 14.71 -23.89 3.67
C LEU A 115 14.86 -25.18 4.49
N ALA A 116 15.29 -25.10 5.76
CA ALA A 116 15.42 -26.25 6.64
C ALA A 116 14.08 -26.92 6.97
N LEU A 117 12.98 -26.16 6.92
CA LEU A 117 11.61 -26.65 7.09
C LEU A 117 10.99 -27.18 5.79
N GLY A 118 11.74 -27.19 4.68
CA GLY A 118 11.30 -27.76 3.41
C GLY A 118 10.59 -26.78 2.47
N TYR A 119 10.52 -25.49 2.81
CA TYR A 119 10.05 -24.49 1.85
C TYR A 119 11.07 -24.29 0.72
N GLY A 120 10.59 -24.16 -0.51
CA GLY A 120 11.46 -23.95 -1.67
C GLY A 120 12.07 -22.55 -1.71
N TRP A 121 13.17 -22.40 -2.43
CA TRP A 121 13.68 -21.10 -2.85
C TRP A 121 12.90 -20.59 -4.06
N CYS A 122 12.54 -19.32 -4.04
CA CYS A 122 11.88 -18.63 -5.14
C CYS A 122 12.67 -17.37 -5.47
N ASP A 123 13.16 -17.24 -6.68
CA ASP A 123 13.95 -16.07 -7.10
C ASP A 123 13.11 -14.79 -7.12
N ASP A 124 11.82 -14.91 -7.40
CA ASP A 124 10.89 -13.81 -7.51
C ASP A 124 9.49 -14.14 -6.98
N HIS A 125 9.14 -13.57 -5.84
CA HIS A 125 7.79 -13.75 -5.27
C HIS A 125 6.69 -13.04 -6.08
N ASN A 126 7.02 -12.20 -7.05
CA ASN A 126 6.07 -11.55 -7.96
C ASN A 126 5.85 -12.34 -9.26
N ALA A 127 6.56 -13.45 -9.47
CA ALA A 127 6.22 -14.38 -10.53
C ALA A 127 4.80 -14.94 -10.33
N PRO A 128 4.06 -15.27 -11.39
CA PRO A 128 2.69 -15.78 -11.30
C PRO A 128 2.52 -16.98 -10.34
N GLU A 129 3.53 -17.85 -10.28
CA GLU A 129 3.57 -19.03 -9.42
C GLU A 129 4.55 -18.87 -8.24
N GLY A 130 4.90 -17.60 -7.91
CA GLY A 130 5.93 -17.29 -6.91
C GLY A 130 5.52 -17.71 -5.51
N THR A 131 6.02 -18.87 -5.06
CA THR A 131 5.82 -19.41 -3.70
C THR A 131 7.16 -19.81 -3.09
N GLY A 132 7.27 -19.78 -1.76
CA GLY A 132 8.49 -20.10 -1.05
C GLY A 132 9.25 -18.88 -0.54
N VAL A 133 10.50 -19.09 -0.11
CA VAL A 133 11.35 -18.04 0.44
C VAL A 133 12.04 -17.26 -0.69
N SER A 134 11.96 -15.95 -0.65
CA SER A 134 12.32 -15.08 -1.76
C SER A 134 12.98 -13.77 -1.30
N PRO A 135 13.81 -13.15 -2.16
CA PRO A 135 14.19 -11.75 -1.98
C PRO A 135 12.95 -10.85 -2.06
N TYR A 136 12.81 -9.91 -1.12
CA TYR A 136 11.62 -9.06 -1.05
C TYR A 136 11.76 -7.84 -1.96
N ALA A 137 10.88 -7.75 -2.96
CA ALA A 137 10.88 -6.67 -3.95
C ALA A 137 10.46 -5.33 -3.34
N ILE A 138 11.10 -4.25 -3.78
CA ILE A 138 10.89 -2.90 -3.27
C ILE A 138 10.92 -1.85 -4.38
N ASN A 139 10.17 -0.77 -4.20
CA ASN A 139 10.23 0.41 -5.07
C ASN A 139 11.38 1.35 -4.66
N SER A 140 12.59 0.97 -5.04
CA SER A 140 13.81 1.69 -4.66
C SER A 140 14.86 1.68 -5.77
N VAL A 141 15.66 2.74 -5.86
CA VAL A 141 16.84 2.83 -6.69
C VAL A 141 17.97 3.48 -5.90
N ALA A 142 19.18 2.89 -5.97
CA ALA A 142 20.36 3.38 -5.26
C ALA A 142 20.11 3.73 -3.78
N GLY A 143 19.36 2.88 -3.08
CA GLY A 143 19.00 3.07 -1.67
C GLY A 143 17.94 4.15 -1.39
N ARG A 144 17.38 4.78 -2.43
CA ARG A 144 16.35 5.81 -2.31
C ARG A 144 14.99 5.26 -2.70
N ARG A 145 13.97 5.58 -1.91
CA ARG A 145 12.56 5.36 -2.25
C ARG A 145 12.22 6.06 -3.58
N VAL A 146 11.42 5.41 -4.40
CA VAL A 146 10.72 6.05 -5.52
C VAL A 146 9.21 5.94 -5.24
N SER A 147 8.61 7.03 -4.81
CA SER A 147 7.17 7.14 -4.59
C SER A 147 6.44 7.42 -5.91
N THR A 148 5.10 7.39 -5.88
CA THR A 148 4.32 7.81 -7.05
C THR A 148 4.50 9.30 -7.39
N ASN A 149 4.89 10.15 -6.41
CA ASN A 149 5.33 11.51 -6.72
C ASN A 149 6.58 11.50 -7.58
N ASP A 150 7.61 10.73 -7.18
CA ASP A 150 8.88 10.67 -7.89
C ASP A 150 8.74 10.06 -9.29
N GLY A 151 7.90 9.02 -9.42
CA GLY A 151 7.74 8.30 -10.69
C GLY A 151 6.77 8.97 -11.66
N TYR A 152 5.74 9.68 -11.19
CA TYR A 152 4.69 10.21 -12.05
C TYR A 152 4.57 11.74 -12.03
N LEU A 153 4.65 12.39 -10.87
CA LEU A 153 4.39 13.82 -10.78
C LEU A 153 5.63 14.67 -11.07
N GLU A 154 6.79 14.29 -10.52
CA GLU A 154 8.02 15.08 -10.71
C GLU A 154 8.45 15.16 -12.18
N PRO A 155 8.44 14.07 -12.99
CA PRO A 155 8.78 14.15 -14.40
C PRO A 155 7.85 15.06 -15.21
N GLU A 156 6.60 15.20 -14.78
CA GLU A 156 5.54 15.88 -15.53
C GLU A 156 5.20 17.29 -15.01
N ARG A 157 5.89 17.78 -13.98
CA ARG A 157 5.59 19.10 -13.35
C ARG A 157 5.63 20.27 -14.33
N GLY A 158 6.41 20.18 -15.37
CA GLY A 158 6.55 21.23 -16.39
C GLY A 158 5.48 21.24 -17.47
N ARG A 159 4.53 20.30 -17.45
CA ARG A 159 3.48 20.22 -18.50
C ARG A 159 2.47 21.34 -18.33
N GLU A 160 2.20 22.08 -19.42
CA GLU A 160 1.23 23.18 -19.43
C GLU A 160 -0.21 22.75 -19.13
N ASN A 161 -0.55 21.49 -19.46
CA ASN A 161 -1.88 20.93 -19.22
C ASN A 161 -2.01 20.21 -17.86
N LEU A 162 -0.99 20.26 -16.99
CA LEU A 162 -1.00 19.68 -15.66
C LEU A 162 -0.90 20.78 -14.60
N ARG A 163 -1.89 20.86 -13.71
CA ARG A 163 -1.87 21.72 -12.55
C ARG A 163 -1.93 20.88 -11.27
N ILE A 164 -0.88 20.94 -10.46
CA ILE A 164 -0.79 20.27 -9.16
C ILE A 164 -0.98 21.31 -8.07
N VAL A 165 -1.96 21.09 -7.19
CA VAL A 165 -2.27 22.00 -6.08
C VAL A 165 -2.08 21.23 -4.77
N GLY A 166 -1.05 21.60 -4.01
CA GLY A 166 -0.79 21.09 -2.66
C GLY A 166 -1.64 21.76 -1.60
N ASP A 167 -1.67 21.20 -0.40
CA ASP A 167 -2.41 21.69 0.77
C ASP A 167 -3.90 22.01 0.47
N ALA A 168 -4.45 21.28 -0.48
CA ALA A 168 -5.82 21.38 -0.96
C ALA A 168 -6.68 20.24 -0.35
N LEU A 169 -7.55 20.58 0.61
CA LEU A 169 -8.46 19.63 1.22
C LEU A 169 -9.74 19.53 0.40
N VAL A 170 -9.97 18.38 -0.23
CA VAL A 170 -11.24 18.09 -0.90
C VAL A 170 -12.30 17.77 0.14
N GLU A 171 -13.32 18.60 0.20
CA GLU A 171 -14.42 18.48 1.17
C GLU A 171 -15.57 17.62 0.63
N GLY A 172 -15.82 17.66 -0.68
CA GLY A 172 -16.89 16.89 -1.32
C GLY A 172 -16.86 17.04 -2.85
N ILE A 173 -17.72 16.28 -3.50
CA ILE A 173 -18.00 16.34 -4.94
C ILE A 173 -19.24 17.21 -5.13
N GLU A 174 -19.22 18.07 -6.14
CA GLU A 174 -20.36 18.87 -6.55
C GLU A 174 -21.12 18.14 -7.68
N PHE A 175 -22.42 18.00 -7.50
CA PHE A 175 -23.31 17.36 -8.47
C PHE A 175 -24.28 18.38 -9.10
N GLU A 176 -24.81 18.07 -10.30
CA GLU A 176 -25.85 18.88 -10.94
C GLU A 176 -27.24 18.58 -10.37
N GLY A 177 -27.72 19.44 -9.48
CA GLY A 177 -29.05 19.28 -8.86
C GLY A 177 -29.17 17.92 -8.18
N ASN A 178 -30.25 17.19 -8.46
CA ASN A 178 -30.51 15.84 -7.92
C ASN A 178 -29.96 14.72 -8.81
N ARG A 179 -29.13 15.04 -9.81
CA ARG A 179 -28.55 14.05 -10.71
C ARG A 179 -27.19 13.61 -10.20
N LEU A 180 -26.88 12.32 -10.34
CA LEU A 180 -25.54 11.77 -10.03
C LEU A 180 -24.53 12.12 -11.13
N HIS A 181 -24.55 13.35 -11.63
CA HIS A 181 -23.60 13.88 -12.58
C HIS A 181 -22.61 14.80 -11.86
N ALA A 182 -21.39 14.34 -11.69
CA ALA A 182 -20.35 15.12 -11.03
C ALA A 182 -19.89 16.27 -11.94
N ARG A 183 -20.04 17.50 -11.47
CA ARG A 183 -19.60 18.71 -12.20
C ARG A 183 -18.30 19.30 -11.70
N GLY A 184 -17.83 18.89 -10.54
CA GLY A 184 -16.62 19.42 -9.93
C GLY A 184 -16.42 18.97 -8.49
N VAL A 185 -15.58 19.68 -7.77
CA VAL A 185 -15.26 19.38 -6.36
C VAL A 185 -15.26 20.66 -5.53
N ARG A 186 -15.63 20.52 -4.24
CA ARG A 186 -15.46 21.58 -3.25
C ARG A 186 -14.13 21.38 -2.53
N VAL A 187 -13.27 22.39 -2.57
CA VAL A 187 -11.89 22.32 -2.08
C VAL A 187 -11.59 23.50 -1.17
N ARG A 188 -10.90 23.24 -0.07
CA ARG A 188 -10.37 24.28 0.83
C ARG A 188 -8.85 24.38 0.71
N VAL A 189 -8.37 25.60 0.43
CA VAL A 189 -6.94 25.93 0.31
C VAL A 189 -6.68 27.20 1.14
N GLY A 190 -5.74 27.15 2.06
CA GLY A 190 -5.40 28.31 2.91
C GLY A 190 -6.58 28.91 3.66
N GLY A 191 -7.54 28.09 4.10
CA GLY A 191 -8.76 28.51 4.79
C GLY A 191 -9.87 29.06 3.91
N LYS A 192 -9.66 29.19 2.59
CA LYS A 192 -10.67 29.65 1.62
C LYS A 192 -11.25 28.46 0.84
N SER A 193 -12.55 28.51 0.57
CA SER A 193 -13.26 27.49 -0.21
C SER A 193 -13.29 27.88 -1.70
N TYR A 194 -13.10 26.87 -2.54
CA TYR A 194 -13.15 26.97 -4.00
C TYR A 194 -14.00 25.83 -4.56
N ALA A 195 -14.62 26.02 -5.70
CA ALA A 195 -15.44 25.03 -6.39
C ALA A 195 -15.02 24.89 -7.88
N PRO A 196 -13.82 24.35 -8.15
CA PRO A 196 -13.41 24.10 -9.53
C PRO A 196 -14.32 23.09 -10.20
N THR A 197 -14.69 23.38 -11.46
CA THR A 197 -15.56 22.53 -12.28
C THR A 197 -14.73 21.61 -13.19
N ALA A 198 -15.25 20.42 -13.43
CA ALA A 198 -14.69 19.46 -14.37
C ALA A 198 -15.40 19.59 -15.74
N LYS A 199 -14.63 19.54 -16.83
CA LYS A 199 -15.19 19.53 -18.20
C LYS A 199 -15.58 18.12 -18.65
N HIS A 200 -14.91 17.10 -18.14
CA HIS A 200 -15.10 15.72 -18.56
C HIS A 200 -15.48 14.83 -17.37
N GLU A 201 -14.61 14.72 -16.36
CA GLU A 201 -14.82 13.80 -15.23
C GLU A 201 -14.12 14.27 -13.96
N VAL A 202 -14.51 13.71 -12.83
CA VAL A 202 -13.84 13.81 -11.54
C VAL A 202 -13.31 12.44 -11.16
N ILE A 203 -11.98 12.31 -11.04
CA ILE A 203 -11.32 11.05 -10.66
C ILE A 203 -10.96 11.12 -9.18
N LEU A 204 -11.56 10.25 -8.36
CA LEU A 204 -11.37 10.22 -6.92
C LEU A 204 -10.34 9.16 -6.51
N CYS A 205 -9.12 9.59 -6.18
CA CYS A 205 -7.99 8.74 -5.78
C CYS A 205 -7.44 9.12 -4.40
N ALA A 206 -8.32 9.39 -3.42
CA ALA A 206 -7.93 9.83 -2.08
C ALA A 206 -7.59 8.66 -1.13
N GLY A 207 -7.52 7.44 -1.63
CA GLY A 207 -7.20 6.21 -0.88
C GLY A 207 -8.42 5.57 -0.22
N ALA A 208 -8.22 4.36 0.31
CA ALA A 208 -9.29 3.50 0.83
C ALA A 208 -10.10 4.12 1.99
N ILE A 209 -9.53 5.09 2.72
CA ILE A 209 -10.21 5.76 3.84
C ILE A 209 -10.88 7.07 3.41
N HIS A 210 -10.17 7.89 2.66
CA HIS A 210 -10.68 9.24 2.37
C HIS A 210 -11.57 9.29 1.12
N SER A 211 -11.44 8.38 0.15
CA SER A 211 -12.35 8.32 -0.99
C SER A 211 -13.81 8.02 -0.55
N PRO A 212 -14.06 6.97 0.26
CA PRO A 212 -15.40 6.76 0.82
C PRO A 212 -15.89 7.95 1.64
N ALA A 213 -15.05 8.53 2.48
CA ALA A 213 -15.45 9.68 3.30
C ALA A 213 -15.81 10.93 2.46
N ILE A 214 -15.17 11.14 1.31
CA ILE A 214 -15.53 12.22 0.37
C ILE A 214 -16.88 11.93 -0.27
N LEU A 215 -17.14 10.69 -0.70
CA LEU A 215 -18.43 10.27 -1.25
C LEU A 215 -19.55 10.45 -0.24
N GLN A 216 -19.37 9.98 1.00
CA GLN A 216 -20.36 10.12 2.08
C GLN A 216 -20.67 11.60 2.36
N ARG A 217 -19.66 12.47 2.50
CA ARG A 217 -19.87 13.91 2.65
C ARG A 217 -20.57 14.57 1.45
N SER A 218 -20.59 13.89 0.31
CA SER A 218 -21.26 14.33 -0.91
C SER A 218 -22.65 13.73 -1.10
N GLY A 219 -23.17 13.00 -0.09
CA GLY A 219 -24.48 12.41 -0.13
C GLY A 219 -24.57 11.02 -0.74
N ILE A 220 -23.42 10.36 -1.00
CA ILE A 220 -23.36 8.99 -1.54
C ILE A 220 -22.83 8.05 -0.46
N GLY A 221 -23.70 7.20 0.08
CA GLY A 221 -23.35 6.28 1.16
C GLY A 221 -24.58 5.65 1.79
N PRO A 222 -24.41 4.85 2.86
CA PRO A 222 -25.52 4.24 3.56
C PRO A 222 -26.51 5.30 4.09
N ALA A 223 -27.77 5.23 3.67
CA ALA A 223 -28.78 6.25 3.96
C ALA A 223 -28.90 6.53 5.47
N ALA A 224 -29.00 5.50 6.29
CA ALA A 224 -29.14 5.65 7.74
C ALA A 224 -27.92 6.38 8.38
N LEU A 225 -26.71 6.15 7.88
CA LEU A 225 -25.52 6.87 8.34
C LEU A 225 -25.57 8.34 7.94
N LEU A 226 -25.91 8.63 6.69
CA LEU A 226 -25.94 9.99 6.17
C LEU A 226 -27.02 10.83 6.85
N GLU A 227 -28.23 10.29 7.01
CA GLU A 227 -29.35 10.92 7.72
C GLU A 227 -28.98 11.21 9.19
N GLY A 228 -28.35 10.24 9.88
CA GLY A 228 -27.86 10.42 11.23
C GLY A 228 -26.80 11.52 11.37
N LEU A 229 -26.10 11.86 10.31
CA LEU A 229 -25.11 12.96 10.23
C LEU A 229 -25.73 14.27 9.67
N GLY A 230 -27.01 14.30 9.33
CA GLY A 230 -27.68 15.45 8.72
C GLY A 230 -27.22 15.73 7.28
N ILE A 231 -26.72 14.72 6.57
CA ILE A 231 -26.26 14.83 5.17
C ILE A 231 -27.40 14.35 4.27
N PRO A 232 -27.84 15.18 3.30
CA PRO A 232 -28.85 14.78 2.33
C PRO A 232 -28.39 13.56 1.51
N VAL A 233 -29.25 12.54 1.41
CA VAL A 233 -28.95 11.32 0.65
C VAL A 233 -29.21 11.56 -0.84
N LEU A 234 -28.16 11.46 -1.66
CA LEU A 234 -28.23 11.46 -3.12
C LEU A 234 -28.31 10.03 -3.67
N ALA A 235 -27.56 9.10 -3.08
CA ALA A 235 -27.59 7.69 -3.41
C ALA A 235 -27.31 6.84 -2.18
N ASP A 236 -28.19 5.87 -1.92
CA ASP A 236 -28.02 4.86 -0.88
C ASP A 236 -27.16 3.72 -1.43
N LEU A 237 -25.90 3.70 -1.05
CA LEU A 237 -24.88 2.74 -1.50
C LEU A 237 -24.00 2.32 -0.32
N PRO A 238 -23.44 1.10 -0.30
CA PRO A 238 -22.61 0.60 0.80
C PRO A 238 -21.20 1.20 0.81
N VAL A 239 -21.08 2.51 0.66
CA VAL A 239 -19.80 3.23 0.59
C VAL A 239 -19.14 3.26 1.95
N GLY A 240 -17.91 2.70 2.02
CA GLY A 240 -17.12 2.62 3.25
C GLY A 240 -17.33 1.33 4.03
N GLU A 241 -18.18 0.44 3.55
CA GLU A 241 -18.36 -0.91 4.10
C GLU A 241 -17.27 -1.87 3.58
N ASN A 242 -17.13 -3.02 4.24
CA ASN A 242 -16.20 -4.11 3.87
C ASN A 242 -14.73 -3.68 3.75
N LEU A 243 -14.30 -2.69 4.53
CA LEU A 243 -12.89 -2.33 4.59
C LEU A 243 -12.12 -3.42 5.32
N LEU A 244 -11.17 -4.03 4.62
CA LEU A 244 -10.23 -5.00 5.17
C LEU A 244 -8.83 -4.38 5.26
N ASP A 245 -8.08 -4.76 6.29
CA ASP A 245 -6.64 -4.50 6.43
C ASP A 245 -5.94 -5.81 6.75
N HIS A 246 -4.68 -5.96 6.42
CA HIS A 246 -3.93 -7.19 6.68
C HIS A 246 -3.94 -7.56 8.16
N PRO A 247 -4.46 -8.73 8.56
CA PRO A 247 -4.19 -9.26 9.88
C PRO A 247 -2.68 -9.55 10.00
N ILE A 248 -2.04 -8.95 10.99
CA ILE A 248 -0.59 -9.11 11.21
C ILE A 248 -0.36 -9.66 12.61
N MET A 249 0.44 -10.72 12.69
CA MET A 249 1.00 -11.22 13.93
C MET A 249 2.51 -10.95 13.93
N ASP A 250 2.97 -10.24 14.95
CA ASP A 250 4.39 -9.91 15.13
C ASP A 250 5.01 -10.68 16.27
N ALA A 251 6.18 -11.29 16.02
CA ALA A 251 7.11 -11.77 17.06
C ALA A 251 8.31 -10.83 17.12
N LEU A 252 8.46 -10.12 18.23
CA LEU A 252 9.63 -9.28 18.47
C LEU A 252 10.81 -10.15 18.91
N LEU A 253 11.99 -9.89 18.36
CA LEU A 253 13.21 -10.62 18.60
C LEU A 253 14.21 -9.73 19.33
N HIS A 254 14.82 -10.25 20.38
CA HIS A 254 16.04 -9.69 20.99
C HIS A 254 17.24 -10.28 20.24
N LEU A 255 17.99 -9.43 19.57
CA LEU A 255 19.12 -9.86 18.74
C LEU A 255 20.41 -9.88 19.57
N ARG A 256 21.12 -11.00 19.53
CA ARG A 256 22.50 -11.06 20.03
C ARG A 256 23.35 -10.10 19.22
N GLU A 257 24.48 -9.64 19.75
CA GLU A 257 25.36 -8.65 19.14
C GLU A 257 25.70 -8.99 17.68
N HIS A 258 26.08 -10.22 17.40
CA HIS A 258 26.39 -10.69 16.04
C HIS A 258 25.16 -10.78 15.11
N GLY A 259 23.96 -10.70 15.65
CA GLY A 259 22.70 -10.69 14.90
C GLY A 259 22.21 -9.28 14.53
N GLN A 260 22.83 -8.25 15.10
CA GLN A 260 22.43 -6.86 14.89
C GLN A 260 22.97 -6.32 13.57
N VAL A 261 22.25 -5.36 13.00
CA VAL A 261 22.73 -4.58 11.86
C VAL A 261 23.56 -3.38 12.36
N ASN A 262 24.53 -2.95 11.57
CA ASN A 262 25.52 -1.94 12.00
C ASN A 262 24.95 -0.51 12.07
N THR A 263 23.76 -0.27 11.50
CA THR A 263 23.19 1.07 11.41
C THR A 263 21.67 1.04 11.31
N LEU A 264 21.01 2.06 11.85
CA LEU A 264 19.57 2.31 11.66
C LEU A 264 19.19 2.67 10.22
N MET A 265 20.17 2.92 9.37
CA MET A 265 19.97 3.15 7.93
C MET A 265 19.95 1.85 7.12
N HIS A 266 20.28 0.72 7.75
CA HIS A 266 20.14 -0.58 7.12
C HIS A 266 18.69 -0.79 6.66
N ARG A 267 18.52 -1.47 5.53
CA ARG A 267 17.17 -1.79 5.06
C ARG A 267 16.48 -2.72 6.06
N HIS A 268 15.25 -2.35 6.40
CA HIS A 268 14.51 -3.04 7.47
C HIS A 268 14.06 -4.46 7.11
N THR A 269 13.93 -4.79 5.80
CA THR A 269 13.53 -6.12 5.33
C THR A 269 14.05 -6.39 3.93
N ASN A 270 14.51 -7.59 3.62
CA ASN A 270 14.98 -8.03 2.31
C ASN A 270 14.52 -9.45 1.96
N CYS A 271 13.86 -10.13 2.89
CA CYS A 271 13.44 -11.52 2.73
C CYS A 271 11.98 -11.68 3.12
N CYS A 272 11.26 -12.45 2.31
CA CYS A 272 9.92 -12.94 2.63
C CYS A 272 9.83 -14.44 2.40
N LEU A 273 8.84 -15.06 3.03
CA LEU A 273 8.37 -16.40 2.73
C LEU A 273 6.90 -16.30 2.36
N ARG A 274 6.54 -16.65 1.14
CA ARG A 274 5.17 -16.72 0.65
C ARG A 274 4.72 -18.17 0.64
N TYR A 275 3.54 -18.46 1.19
CA TYR A 275 3.03 -19.81 1.33
C TYR A 275 1.51 -19.82 1.47
N SER A 276 0.90 -20.97 1.26
CA SER A 276 -0.53 -21.17 1.47
C SER A 276 -0.80 -21.69 2.87
N SER A 277 -1.82 -21.15 3.54
CA SER A 277 -2.23 -21.62 4.88
C SER A 277 -2.83 -23.03 4.83
N GLY A 278 -3.41 -23.42 3.70
CA GLY A 278 -4.13 -24.67 3.56
C GLY A 278 -5.49 -24.67 4.28
N LEU A 279 -5.98 -23.52 4.71
CA LEU A 279 -7.29 -23.39 5.33
C LEU A 279 -8.40 -23.47 4.28
N GLU A 280 -9.52 -24.05 4.65
CA GLU A 280 -10.71 -24.12 3.79
C GLU A 280 -11.17 -22.70 3.43
N GLY A 281 -11.40 -22.44 2.15
CA GLY A 281 -11.84 -21.14 1.63
C GLY A 281 -10.71 -20.12 1.44
N SER A 282 -9.47 -20.44 1.85
CA SER A 282 -8.30 -19.59 1.53
C SER A 282 -7.85 -19.76 0.07
N GLY A 283 -7.09 -18.79 -0.44
CA GLY A 283 -6.44 -18.87 -1.74
C GLY A 283 -5.07 -19.51 -1.70
N GLU A 284 -4.48 -19.66 -2.87
CA GLU A 284 -3.07 -19.98 -2.98
C GLU A 284 -2.23 -18.76 -2.57
N ASN A 285 -1.13 -19.02 -1.85
CA ASN A 285 -0.21 -17.96 -1.39
C ASN A 285 -0.87 -16.85 -0.54
N ASP A 286 -1.90 -17.22 0.22
CA ASP A 286 -2.66 -16.35 1.12
C ASP A 286 -1.90 -15.87 2.35
N MET A 287 -0.67 -16.35 2.55
CA MET A 287 0.17 -16.00 3.69
C MET A 287 1.54 -15.48 3.25
N ILE A 288 2.00 -14.45 3.94
CA ILE A 288 3.38 -13.97 3.79
C ILE A 288 4.04 -13.76 5.16
N MET A 289 5.23 -14.33 5.33
CA MET A 289 6.09 -14.08 6.48
C MET A 289 7.26 -13.19 6.07
N ILE A 290 7.53 -12.15 6.85
CA ILE A 290 8.58 -11.18 6.56
C ILE A 290 9.55 -11.06 7.73
N ALA A 291 10.84 -10.96 7.42
CA ALA A 291 11.89 -10.64 8.38
C ALA A 291 12.00 -9.11 8.55
N GLY A 292 12.26 -8.67 9.77
CA GLY A 292 12.59 -7.27 10.06
C GLY A 292 13.92 -7.18 10.80
N ASN A 293 14.93 -6.58 10.18
CA ASN A 293 16.27 -6.40 10.77
C ASN A 293 16.30 -5.30 11.83
N LEU A 294 15.28 -4.46 11.85
CA LEU A 294 15.09 -3.37 12.79
C LEU A 294 13.66 -3.44 13.31
N ALA A 295 13.49 -3.36 14.61
CA ALA A 295 12.18 -3.21 15.22
C ALA A 295 12.15 -1.98 16.14
N ARG A 296 10.96 -1.41 16.31
CA ARG A 296 10.73 -0.36 17.29
C ARG A 296 10.43 -0.97 18.65
N ASP A 297 10.86 -0.31 19.69
CA ASP A 297 10.48 -0.67 21.06
C ASP A 297 9.06 -0.16 21.39
N VAL A 298 8.63 -0.42 22.63
CA VAL A 298 7.35 0.04 23.15
C VAL A 298 7.18 1.57 23.08
N ASN A 299 8.30 2.30 23.11
CA ASN A 299 8.33 3.76 22.98
C ASN A 299 8.45 4.23 21.52
N GLN A 300 8.28 3.34 20.55
CA GLN A 300 8.42 3.61 19.12
C GLN A 300 9.85 4.01 18.68
N THR A 301 10.86 3.72 19.48
CA THR A 301 12.27 3.96 19.16
C THR A 301 12.83 2.80 18.36
N ALA A 302 13.39 3.09 17.18
CA ALA A 302 14.05 2.07 16.35
C ALA A 302 15.36 1.62 17.00
N SER A 303 15.64 0.33 16.97
CA SER A 303 16.83 -0.27 17.58
C SER A 303 17.44 -1.32 16.67
N THR A 304 18.78 -1.36 16.61
CA THR A 304 19.55 -2.42 15.95
C THR A 304 19.57 -3.72 16.78
N ALA A 305 19.35 -3.62 18.09
CA ALA A 305 19.28 -4.78 19.00
C ALA A 305 17.93 -5.52 18.92
N ARG A 306 17.01 -5.06 18.08
CA ARG A 306 15.68 -5.66 17.94
C ARG A 306 15.39 -5.96 16.49
N GLY A 307 14.92 -7.17 16.26
CA GLY A 307 14.35 -7.60 15.00
C GLY A 307 12.90 -8.02 15.19
N ARG A 308 12.27 -8.44 14.12
CA ARG A 308 10.93 -9.03 14.17
C ARG A 308 10.74 -10.07 13.06
N ILE A 309 9.82 -10.98 13.32
CA ILE A 309 9.17 -11.77 12.28
C ILE A 309 7.70 -11.38 12.30
N ALA A 310 7.18 -10.99 11.17
CA ALA A 310 5.77 -10.69 11.00
C ALA A 310 5.14 -11.68 10.03
N VAL A 311 3.96 -12.17 10.35
CA VAL A 311 3.13 -13.02 9.49
C VAL A 311 1.88 -12.24 9.16
N LEU A 312 1.57 -12.15 7.87
CA LEU A 312 0.39 -11.47 7.35
C LEU A 312 -0.45 -12.48 6.56
N ALA A 313 -1.76 -12.38 6.68
CA ALA A 313 -2.65 -12.85 5.62
C ALA A 313 -2.74 -11.79 4.52
N VAL A 314 -2.66 -12.17 3.29
CA VAL A 314 -2.58 -11.29 2.11
C VAL A 314 -3.67 -11.64 1.11
#